data_bd51bf4ec12b4986e93d0758bda76024
#
_entry.id   bd51bf4ec12b4986e93d0758bda76024
#
_cell.length_a   1.000
_cell.length_b   1.000
_cell.length_c   1.000
_cell.angle_alpha   90.00
_cell.angle_beta   90.00
_cell.angle_gamma   90.00
#
_symmetry.space_group_name_H-M   'P 1'
#
loop_
_entity.id
_entity.type
_entity.pdbx_description
1 polymer ?
#
loop_
_entity_poly.entity_id
_entity_poly.type
_entity_poly.pdbx_seq_one_letter_code
_entity_poly.pdbx_strand_id
1 'polypeptide(L)' 'GDEFMLILNGNLDAQICEKRIERIKKLIGEPYEFDGYTIKIGISCGSAVYPDDADCAADIQKLADKRMYEDKKINHAQR' A
#
# COMPACT_ATOMS: atom_id res chain seq x y z
N GLY A 1 13.80 -3.41 7.46
CA GLY A 1 12.56 -2.73 7.60
C GLY A 1 11.36 -3.58 7.24
N ASP A 2 10.23 -3.04 7.53
CA ASP A 2 8.96 -3.73 7.36
C ASP A 2 8.29 -3.33 6.03
N GLU A 3 9.06 -3.32 4.97
CA GLU A 3 8.57 -2.97 3.64
C GLU A 3 8.41 -4.22 2.79
N PHE A 4 7.27 -4.30 2.10
CA PHE A 4 6.95 -5.42 1.22
C PHE A 4 6.63 -4.90 -0.17
N MET A 5 7.08 -5.62 -1.18
CA MET A 5 6.74 -5.33 -2.57
C MET A 5 5.85 -6.43 -3.10
N LEU A 6 4.73 -6.03 -3.71
CA LEU A 6 3.81 -6.94 -4.37
C LEU A 6 3.72 -6.57 -5.85
N ILE A 7 3.94 -7.56 -6.71
CA ILE A 7 3.85 -7.36 -8.16
C ILE A 7 2.61 -8.06 -8.66
N LEU A 8 1.72 -7.30 -9.29
CA LEU A 8 0.48 -7.82 -9.87
C LEU A 8 0.55 -7.75 -11.39
N ASN A 9 0.22 -8.84 -12.03
CA ASN A 9 0.16 -8.93 -13.49
C ASN A 9 -1.27 -8.86 -13.97
N GLY A 10 -1.46 -8.28 -15.16
CA GLY A 10 -2.77 -8.21 -15.81
C GLY A 10 -3.10 -6.81 -16.26
N ASN A 11 -4.32 -6.63 -16.74
CA ASN A 11 -4.81 -5.32 -17.19
C ASN A 11 -5.27 -4.50 -16.00
N LEU A 12 -4.31 -3.98 -15.24
CA LEU A 12 -4.57 -3.17 -14.06
C LEU A 12 -4.40 -1.69 -14.39
N ASP A 13 -5.34 -0.87 -13.95
CA ASP A 13 -5.23 0.57 -14.01
C ASP A 13 -5.09 1.16 -12.60
N ALA A 14 -4.92 2.48 -12.53
CA ALA A 14 -4.75 3.16 -11.25
C ALA A 14 -5.96 2.97 -10.32
N GLN A 15 -7.16 2.97 -10.86
CA GLN A 15 -8.39 2.79 -10.05
C GLN A 15 -8.47 1.40 -9.45
N ILE A 16 -8.12 0.37 -10.23
CA ILE A 16 -8.10 -1.02 -9.74
C ILE A 16 -7.06 -1.17 -8.63
N CYS A 17 -5.88 -0.57 -8.82
CA CYS A 17 -4.83 -0.60 -7.82
C CYS A 17 -5.25 0.08 -6.52
N GLU A 18 -5.89 1.24 -6.61
CA GLU A 18 -6.40 1.94 -5.43
C GLU A 18 -7.42 1.12 -4.67
N LYS A 19 -8.35 0.47 -5.37
CA LYS A 19 -9.35 -0.40 -4.73
C LYS A 19 -8.70 -1.58 -4.03
N ARG A 20 -7.68 -2.18 -4.63
CA ARG A 20 -6.95 -3.28 -4.01
C ARG A 20 -6.18 -2.84 -2.78
N ILE A 21 -5.58 -1.65 -2.83
CA ILE A 21 -4.90 -1.07 -1.67
C ILE A 21 -5.87 -0.83 -0.53
N GLU A 22 -7.03 -0.26 -0.81
CA GLU A 22 -8.07 -0.03 0.21
C GLU A 22 -8.51 -1.33 0.86
N ARG A 23 -8.67 -2.37 0.05
CA ARG A 23 -9.04 -3.70 0.56
C ARG A 23 -7.97 -4.30 1.46
N ILE A 24 -6.71 -4.19 1.05
CA ILE A 24 -5.57 -4.67 1.84
C ILE A 24 -5.49 -3.93 3.17
N LYS A 25 -5.61 -2.61 3.15
CA LYS A 25 -5.60 -1.79 4.35
C LYS A 25 -6.73 -2.17 5.30
N LYS A 26 -7.90 -2.41 4.76
CA LYS A 26 -9.07 -2.80 5.56
C LYS A 26 -8.85 -4.15 6.23
N LEU A 27 -8.37 -5.14 5.46
CA LEU A 27 -8.13 -6.49 5.99
C LEU A 27 -7.06 -6.51 7.06
N ILE A 28 -5.97 -5.79 6.85
CA ILE A 28 -4.86 -5.75 7.80
C ILE A 28 -5.21 -4.88 9.02
N GLY A 29 -5.97 -3.81 8.80
CA GLY A 29 -6.33 -2.86 9.85
C GLY A 29 -7.43 -3.34 10.79
N GLU A 30 -8.09 -4.47 10.49
CA GLU A 30 -9.10 -5.00 11.40
C GLU A 30 -8.46 -5.43 12.72
N PRO A 31 -9.09 -5.13 13.87
CA PRO A 31 -8.55 -5.55 15.16
C PRO A 31 -8.39 -7.06 15.24
N TYR A 32 -7.28 -7.49 15.73
CA TYR A 32 -6.95 -8.89 15.89
C TYR A 32 -6.83 -9.23 17.36
N GLU A 33 -7.54 -10.25 17.83
CA GLU A 33 -7.48 -10.69 19.21
C GLU A 33 -6.54 -11.88 19.35
N PHE A 34 -5.59 -11.76 20.25
CA PHE A 34 -4.66 -12.82 20.55
C PHE A 34 -4.34 -12.82 22.06
N ASP A 35 -4.55 -13.95 22.68
CA ASP A 35 -4.20 -14.20 24.07
C ASP A 35 -4.76 -13.13 25.04
N GLY A 36 -6.02 -12.71 24.80
CA GLY A 36 -6.68 -11.69 25.62
C GLY A 36 -6.33 -10.26 25.27
N TYR A 37 -5.47 -10.04 24.27
CA TYR A 37 -5.07 -8.71 23.82
C TYR A 37 -5.69 -8.39 22.47
N THR A 38 -6.06 -7.13 22.30
CA THR A 38 -6.50 -6.62 21.02
C THR A 38 -5.34 -5.95 20.31
N ILE A 39 -4.98 -6.45 19.13
CA ILE A 39 -3.86 -5.91 18.35
C ILE A 39 -4.41 -5.19 17.13
N LYS A 40 -3.98 -3.95 16.93
CA LYS A 40 -4.27 -3.17 15.73
C LYS A 40 -2.98 -2.89 14.99
N ILE A 41 -2.97 -3.16 13.68
CA ILE A 41 -1.83 -2.91 12.82
C ILE A 41 -2.22 -1.87 11.79
N GLY A 42 -1.43 -0.81 11.68
CA GLY A 42 -1.58 0.17 10.62
C GLY A 42 -0.65 -0.17 9.47
N ILE A 43 -1.06 0.17 8.25
CA ILE A 43 -0.26 -0.04 7.06
C ILE A 43 -0.33 1.17 6.15
N SER A 44 0.80 1.53 5.56
CA SER A 44 0.88 2.56 4.53
C SER A 44 1.22 1.91 3.20
N CYS A 45 0.54 2.30 2.14
CA CYS A 45 0.70 1.70 0.83
C CYS A 45 0.88 2.75 -0.26
N GLY A 46 1.68 2.41 -1.25
CA GLY A 46 1.79 3.18 -2.47
C GLY A 46 1.86 2.23 -3.65
N SER A 47 1.33 2.65 -4.78
CA SER A 47 1.36 1.86 -6.00
C SER A 47 1.76 2.69 -7.20
N ALA A 48 2.28 2.00 -8.22
CA ALA A 48 2.56 2.59 -9.52
C ALA A 48 2.25 1.56 -10.61
N VAL A 49 1.78 2.03 -11.76
CA VAL A 49 1.31 1.18 -12.86
C VAL A 49 2.25 1.32 -14.05
N TYR A 50 2.75 0.21 -14.56
CA TYR A 50 3.53 0.15 -15.78
C TYR A 50 2.61 -0.12 -16.98
N PRO A 51 2.76 0.52 -18.10
CA PRO A 51 3.72 1.60 -18.41
C PRO A 51 3.16 3.01 -18.16
N ASP A 52 1.96 3.14 -17.61
CA ASP A 52 1.24 4.41 -17.50
C ASP A 52 1.98 5.44 -16.63
N ASP A 53 2.46 5.01 -15.48
CA ASP A 53 3.12 5.92 -14.54
C ASP A 53 4.62 6.07 -14.81
N ALA A 54 5.25 5.01 -15.30
CA ALA A 54 6.65 5.01 -15.68
C ALA A 54 6.93 3.83 -16.59
N ASP A 55 8.03 3.87 -17.33
CA ASP A 55 8.34 2.87 -18.34
C ASP A 55 9.51 1.96 -17.97
N CYS A 56 10.05 2.08 -16.78
CA CYS A 56 11.09 1.17 -16.29
C CYS A 56 10.86 0.80 -14.83
N ALA A 57 11.40 -0.36 -14.43
CA ALA A 57 11.19 -0.91 -13.11
C ALA A 57 11.69 0.00 -12.00
N ALA A 58 12.85 0.64 -12.20
CA ALA A 58 13.43 1.52 -11.20
C ALA A 58 12.53 2.73 -10.91
N ASP A 59 11.96 3.33 -11.95
CA ASP A 59 11.09 4.50 -11.80
C ASP A 59 9.72 4.11 -11.23
N ILE A 60 9.21 2.94 -11.58
CA ILE A 60 7.98 2.40 -10.98
C ILE A 60 8.15 2.22 -9.48
N GLN A 61 9.27 1.65 -9.07
CA GLN A 61 9.55 1.43 -7.64
C GLN A 61 9.70 2.76 -6.89
N LYS A 62 10.41 3.71 -7.47
CA LYS A 62 10.59 5.04 -6.85
C LYS A 62 9.25 5.75 -6.66
N LEU A 63 8.39 5.67 -7.65
CA LEU A 63 7.09 6.32 -7.58
C LEU A 63 6.19 5.66 -6.55
N ALA A 64 6.17 4.34 -6.50
CA ALA A 64 5.42 3.60 -5.49
C ALA A 64 5.90 3.92 -4.08
N ASP A 65 7.23 3.98 -3.88
CA ASP A 65 7.82 4.36 -2.60
C ASP A 65 7.43 5.77 -2.19
N LYS A 66 7.46 6.72 -3.12
CA LYS A 66 7.05 8.10 -2.86
C LYS A 66 5.60 8.16 -2.41
N ARG A 67 4.71 7.46 -3.11
CA ARG A 67 3.28 7.41 -2.77
C ARG A 67 3.03 6.74 -1.43
N MET A 68 3.78 5.70 -1.12
CA MET A 68 3.72 5.05 0.19
C MET A 68 4.14 6.02 1.30
N TYR A 69 5.18 6.80 1.07
CA TYR A 69 5.66 7.79 2.02
C TYR A 69 4.63 8.88 2.28
N GLU A 70 3.94 9.32 1.23
CA GLU A 70 2.86 10.29 1.35
C GLU A 70 1.70 9.72 2.16
N ASP A 71 1.33 8.47 1.92
CA ASP A 71 0.30 7.77 2.67
C ASP A 71 0.69 7.62 4.14
N LYS A 72 1.94 7.33 4.42
CA LYS A 72 2.46 7.23 5.78
C LYS A 72 2.33 8.55 6.54
N LYS A 73 2.58 9.68 5.88
CA LYS A 73 2.41 11.01 6.48
C LYS A 73 0.96 11.29 6.83
N ILE A 74 0.04 10.92 5.96
CA ILE A 74 -1.40 11.08 6.21
C ILE A 74 -1.82 10.26 7.41
N ASN A 75 -1.38 9.00 7.49
CA ASN A 75 -1.71 8.11 8.60
C ASN A 75 -1.17 8.63 9.93
N HIS A 76 0.06 9.17 9.93
CA HIS A 76 0.62 9.78 11.13
C HIS A 76 -0.12 11.05 11.56
N ALA A 77 -0.58 11.84 10.60
CA ALA A 77 -1.33 13.06 10.91
C ALA A 77 -2.72 12.76 11.50
N GLN A 78 -3.29 11.60 11.20
CA GLN A 78 -4.61 11.18 11.69
C GLN A 78 -4.55 10.47 13.04
N ARG A 79 -3.37 10.20 13.53
CA ARG A 79 -3.16 9.62 14.85
C ARG A 79 -3.03 10.74 15.88
#